data_29d98f4d6329ed5614c62f81b1b5819b
#
_entry.id   29d98f4d6329ed5614c62f81b1b5819b
#
_cell.length_a   1.000
_cell.length_b   1.000
_cell.length_c   1.000
_cell.angle_alpha   90.00
_cell.angle_beta   90.00
_cell.angle_gamma   90.00
#
_symmetry.space_group_name_H-M   'P 1'
#
loop_
_entity.id
_entity.type
_entity.pdbx_description
1 polymer ?
#
loop_
_entity_poly.entity_id
_entity_poly.type
_entity_poly.pdbx_seq_one_letter_code
_entity_poly.pdbx_strand_id
1 'polypeptide(L)'
;MFVDEAKILVKAGNGGNGCVAFRREKYVPRGGPSGGDGGHGGSIYLEANPNDNTLLRYRYNREFKADRGRHGEGSNCTGHSGADMILLVPVGTLAYDAQTGETIADLAVPGQRVLIAQGGRGGRGNQNFAKPWHQAPREHEDGFPGEERHLRLELKLLADVGLVGFPNAGKSTLISVISAARPKIANYPFTTLEPNLGVVNADGGTGGHGTELGRTFVVADLPGLIEGAHLGAGLGIRFLRHVERTRLIVHLIDTSDSNVDDPIHSFQVINGELEAFSPSLVEKPMIVVATKLDATTDRARLEALQDFCKKRNLEFHSISAVAGDGVKALVRSIADALDKIPRPAHETTLDLPATSGELDQNAPGHDSLPAPIKNS
;
A
#
# COMPACT_ATOMS: atom_id res chain seq x y z
N MET A 1 -2.25 16.09 4.80
CA MET A 1 -3.37 15.40 5.49
C MET A 1 -3.21 13.92 5.28
N PHE A 2 -3.07 13.12 6.34
CA PHE A 2 -2.97 11.68 6.25
C PHE A 2 -4.37 11.07 6.05
N VAL A 3 -4.49 10.10 5.14
CA VAL A 3 -5.72 9.36 4.85
C VAL A 3 -5.37 7.89 4.84
N ASP A 4 -5.95 7.15 5.77
CA ASP A 4 -5.74 5.74 6.04
C ASP A 4 -6.85 4.84 5.46
N GLU A 5 -8.00 5.42 5.17
CA GLU A 5 -9.13 4.73 4.56
C GLU A 5 -9.68 5.53 3.37
N ALA A 6 -9.97 4.84 2.28
CA ALA A 6 -10.62 5.44 1.12
C ALA A 6 -11.60 4.44 0.49
N LYS A 7 -12.76 4.96 0.04
CA LYS A 7 -13.73 4.18 -0.74
C LYS A 7 -13.69 4.65 -2.17
N ILE A 8 -13.50 3.70 -3.09
CA ILE A 8 -13.39 3.96 -4.52
C ILE A 8 -14.28 3.01 -5.32
N LEU A 9 -14.68 3.46 -6.49
CA LEU A 9 -15.36 2.69 -7.49
C LEU A 9 -14.39 2.42 -8.64
N VAL A 10 -14.21 1.16 -8.98
CA VAL A 10 -13.39 0.75 -10.12
C VAL A 10 -14.27 0.10 -11.17
N LYS A 11 -14.12 0.55 -12.42
CA LYS A 11 -14.86 0.03 -13.59
C LYS A 11 -13.84 -0.40 -14.63
N ALA A 12 -13.72 -1.69 -14.86
CA ALA A 12 -12.91 -2.20 -15.96
C ALA A 12 -13.55 -1.84 -17.32
N GLY A 13 -12.75 -1.80 -18.36
CA GLY A 13 -13.20 -1.47 -19.70
C GLY A 13 -14.14 -2.51 -20.26
N ASN A 14 -15.19 -2.09 -20.97
CA ASN A 14 -16.03 -3.00 -21.71
C ASN A 14 -15.30 -3.51 -22.96
N GLY A 15 -15.59 -4.73 -23.38
CA GLY A 15 -15.15 -5.24 -24.68
C GLY A 15 -15.76 -4.48 -25.86
N GLY A 16 -15.06 -4.47 -26.97
CA GLY A 16 -15.57 -3.99 -28.25
C GLY A 16 -16.54 -5.01 -28.91
N ASN A 17 -17.48 -4.57 -29.68
CA ASN A 17 -18.38 -5.47 -30.42
C ASN A 17 -17.64 -6.09 -31.60
N GLY A 18 -18.01 -7.31 -31.98
CA GLY A 18 -17.62 -7.91 -33.23
C GLY A 18 -18.27 -7.18 -34.43
N CYS A 19 -17.67 -7.33 -35.58
CA CYS A 19 -18.13 -6.68 -36.83
C CYS A 19 -18.83 -7.66 -37.76
N VAL A 20 -19.84 -7.18 -38.51
CA VAL A 20 -20.40 -7.88 -39.62
C VAL A 20 -19.90 -7.23 -40.92
N ALA A 21 -18.98 -7.90 -41.59
CA ALA A 21 -18.45 -7.44 -42.87
C ALA A 21 -18.32 -8.62 -43.86
N PHE A 22 -18.37 -8.29 -45.16
CA PHE A 22 -18.17 -9.25 -46.22
C PHE A 22 -17.12 -8.71 -47.18
N ARG A 23 -16.24 -9.60 -47.63
CA ARG A 23 -15.17 -9.27 -48.58
C ARG A 23 -15.81 -8.86 -49.90
N ARG A 24 -15.43 -7.71 -50.46
CA ARG A 24 -15.86 -7.22 -51.77
C ARG A 24 -14.64 -6.74 -52.53
N GLU A 25 -14.32 -7.43 -53.61
CA GLU A 25 -13.21 -7.05 -54.49
C GLU A 25 -13.67 -7.06 -55.96
N LYS A 26 -12.90 -6.43 -56.83
CA LYS A 26 -13.27 -6.23 -58.27
C LYS A 26 -13.70 -7.52 -58.97
N TYR A 27 -13.11 -8.65 -58.61
CA TYR A 27 -13.38 -9.95 -59.24
C TYR A 27 -14.00 -10.98 -58.28
N VAL A 28 -14.35 -10.56 -57.06
CA VAL A 28 -14.96 -11.42 -56.04
C VAL A 28 -16.24 -10.76 -55.51
N PRO A 29 -17.35 -10.76 -56.29
CA PRO A 29 -18.58 -10.05 -55.93
C PRO A 29 -19.32 -10.68 -54.71
N ARG A 30 -19.07 -11.96 -54.43
CA ARG A 30 -19.64 -12.72 -53.30
C ARG A 30 -18.54 -13.28 -52.42
N GLY A 31 -17.73 -12.38 -51.84
CA GLY A 31 -16.72 -12.79 -50.87
C GLY A 31 -17.34 -13.28 -49.56
N GLY A 32 -16.63 -14.15 -48.86
CA GLY A 32 -17.05 -14.69 -47.55
C GLY A 32 -17.11 -13.63 -46.45
N PRO A 33 -17.57 -14.00 -45.24
CA PRO A 33 -17.58 -13.14 -44.09
C PRO A 33 -16.16 -12.71 -43.73
N SER A 34 -15.98 -11.43 -43.40
CA SER A 34 -14.68 -10.81 -43.10
C SER A 34 -14.75 -9.81 -41.96
N GLY A 35 -15.75 -9.93 -41.11
CA GLY A 35 -15.83 -9.11 -39.90
C GLY A 35 -14.90 -9.59 -38.83
N GLY A 36 -14.06 -8.69 -38.35
CA GLY A 36 -13.12 -8.96 -37.25
C GLY A 36 -13.78 -8.92 -35.88
N ASP A 37 -13.04 -9.41 -34.88
CA ASP A 37 -13.49 -9.46 -33.49
C ASP A 37 -13.33 -8.08 -32.83
N GLY A 38 -14.10 -7.81 -31.79
CA GLY A 38 -13.87 -6.66 -30.91
C GLY A 38 -12.64 -6.86 -30.03
N GLY A 39 -11.96 -5.77 -29.67
CA GLY A 39 -10.87 -5.78 -28.71
C GLY A 39 -11.37 -6.02 -27.29
N HIS A 40 -10.50 -6.55 -26.43
CA HIS A 40 -10.79 -6.67 -25.00
C HIS A 40 -10.80 -5.30 -24.33
N GLY A 41 -11.60 -5.12 -23.27
CA GLY A 41 -11.50 -3.96 -22.38
C GLY A 41 -10.25 -4.04 -21.50
N GLY A 42 -9.73 -2.90 -21.06
CA GLY A 42 -8.62 -2.83 -20.13
C GLY A 42 -9.04 -3.30 -18.72
N SER A 43 -8.13 -3.97 -18.03
CA SER A 43 -8.30 -4.42 -16.67
C SER A 43 -7.78 -3.36 -15.68
N ILE A 44 -8.17 -3.47 -14.40
CA ILE A 44 -7.69 -2.57 -13.34
C ILE A 44 -6.88 -3.37 -12.33
N TYR A 45 -5.68 -2.87 -12.04
CA TYR A 45 -4.74 -3.45 -11.08
C TYR A 45 -4.48 -2.47 -9.95
N LEU A 46 -4.28 -2.99 -8.74
CA LEU A 46 -3.60 -2.28 -7.66
C LEU A 46 -2.13 -2.68 -7.65
N GLU A 47 -1.25 -1.71 -7.46
CA GLU A 47 0.19 -1.94 -7.34
C GLU A 47 0.75 -1.21 -6.13
N ALA A 48 1.52 -1.94 -5.30
CA ALA A 48 2.16 -1.40 -4.11
C ALA A 48 3.35 -0.51 -4.49
N ASN A 49 3.22 0.80 -4.28
CA ASN A 49 4.28 1.77 -4.53
C ASN A 49 5.00 2.13 -3.21
N PRO A 50 6.32 1.89 -3.10
CA PRO A 50 7.09 2.25 -1.92
C PRO A 50 7.20 3.77 -1.68
N ASN A 51 6.97 4.59 -2.69
CA ASN A 51 7.09 6.05 -2.57
C ASN A 51 5.79 6.72 -2.06
N ASP A 52 4.67 6.00 -2.05
CA ASP A 52 3.40 6.49 -1.55
C ASP A 52 3.23 6.11 -0.06
N ASN A 53 2.85 7.08 0.78
CA ASN A 53 2.67 6.89 2.22
C ASN A 53 1.24 7.19 2.70
N THR A 54 0.31 7.50 1.79
CA THR A 54 -1.06 7.89 2.16
C THR A 54 -2.04 7.59 1.02
N LEU A 55 -3.28 7.30 1.37
CA LEU A 55 -4.39 7.12 0.43
C LEU A 55 -5.07 8.44 0.03
N LEU A 56 -4.41 9.60 0.25
CA LEU A 56 -4.99 10.93 0.02
C LEU A 56 -5.54 11.11 -1.41
N ARG A 57 -4.85 10.59 -2.41
CA ARG A 57 -5.27 10.63 -3.82
C ARG A 57 -6.68 10.03 -4.01
N TYR A 58 -6.97 8.94 -3.32
CA TYR A 58 -8.21 8.18 -3.44
C TYR A 58 -9.40 8.82 -2.69
N ARG A 59 -9.13 9.76 -1.79
CA ARG A 59 -10.16 10.56 -1.14
C ARG A 59 -10.78 11.59 -2.10
N TYR A 60 -9.95 12.16 -2.98
CA TYR A 60 -10.40 13.16 -3.94
C TYR A 60 -10.95 12.53 -5.21
N ASN A 61 -10.24 11.54 -5.75
CA ASN A 61 -10.67 10.80 -6.92
C ASN A 61 -11.25 9.45 -6.46
N ARG A 62 -12.56 9.29 -6.62
CA ARG A 62 -13.28 8.12 -6.14
C ARG A 62 -13.71 7.17 -7.24
N GLU A 63 -13.63 7.56 -8.49
CA GLU A 63 -14.02 6.75 -9.64
C GLU A 63 -12.83 6.58 -10.59
N PHE A 64 -12.55 5.32 -10.92
CA PHE A 64 -11.47 4.93 -11.84
C PHE A 64 -12.05 4.02 -12.91
N LYS A 65 -11.79 4.35 -14.17
CA LYS A 65 -12.31 3.62 -15.31
C LYS A 65 -11.21 3.31 -16.30
N ALA A 66 -11.04 2.01 -16.63
CA ALA A 66 -10.12 1.57 -17.68
C ALA A 66 -10.74 1.76 -19.08
N ASP A 67 -9.89 1.74 -20.08
CA ASP A 67 -10.29 1.98 -21.46
C ASP A 67 -11.12 0.83 -22.02
N ARG A 68 -12.09 1.19 -22.85
CA ARG A 68 -12.91 0.25 -23.60
C ARG A 68 -12.11 -0.36 -24.77
N GLY A 69 -12.33 -1.63 -25.09
CA GLY A 69 -11.89 -2.24 -26.34
C GLY A 69 -12.59 -1.62 -27.56
N ARG A 70 -11.86 -1.44 -28.65
CA ARG A 70 -12.41 -0.96 -29.91
C ARG A 70 -13.27 -2.04 -30.58
N HIS A 71 -14.26 -1.61 -31.35
CA HIS A 71 -15.04 -2.53 -32.15
C HIS A 71 -14.17 -3.18 -33.24
N GLY A 72 -14.55 -4.39 -33.66
CA GLY A 72 -13.96 -5.02 -34.83
C GLY A 72 -14.29 -4.26 -36.09
N GLU A 73 -13.48 -4.40 -37.11
CA GLU A 73 -13.67 -3.77 -38.43
C GLU A 73 -13.70 -4.82 -39.52
N GLY A 74 -13.99 -4.38 -40.75
CA GLY A 74 -13.95 -5.26 -41.92
C GLY A 74 -12.55 -5.76 -42.22
N SER A 75 -12.43 -6.67 -43.21
CA SER A 75 -11.15 -7.26 -43.65
C SER A 75 -10.40 -8.03 -42.54
N ASN A 76 -11.17 -8.65 -41.66
CA ASN A 76 -10.68 -9.44 -40.53
C ASN A 76 -9.83 -8.64 -39.51
N CYS A 77 -10.05 -7.31 -39.46
CA CYS A 77 -9.33 -6.46 -38.53
C CYS A 77 -9.97 -6.55 -37.12
N THR A 78 -9.23 -7.11 -36.18
CA THR A 78 -9.61 -7.14 -34.75
C THR A 78 -9.45 -5.75 -34.15
N GLY A 79 -10.41 -5.32 -33.35
CA GLY A 79 -10.33 -4.07 -32.59
C GLY A 79 -9.18 -4.07 -31.61
N HIS A 80 -8.56 -2.92 -31.39
CA HIS A 80 -7.53 -2.77 -30.37
C HIS A 80 -8.10 -3.00 -28.97
N SER A 81 -7.34 -3.70 -28.12
CA SER A 81 -7.68 -3.84 -26.70
C SER A 81 -7.55 -2.50 -25.98
N GLY A 82 -8.39 -2.25 -24.99
CA GLY A 82 -8.26 -1.13 -24.09
C GLY A 82 -7.00 -1.24 -23.24
N ALA A 83 -6.43 -0.09 -22.86
CA ALA A 83 -5.28 -0.05 -21.98
C ALA A 83 -5.67 -0.44 -20.53
N ASP A 84 -4.83 -1.24 -19.90
CA ASP A 84 -4.97 -1.55 -18.49
C ASP A 84 -4.67 -0.31 -17.63
N MET A 85 -5.37 -0.19 -16.49
CA MET A 85 -5.17 0.88 -15.54
C MET A 85 -4.50 0.35 -14.29
N ILE A 86 -3.39 0.99 -13.89
CA ILE A 86 -2.68 0.67 -12.67
C ILE A 86 -2.93 1.77 -11.64
N LEU A 87 -3.45 1.39 -10.49
CA LEU A 87 -3.70 2.26 -9.35
C LEU A 87 -2.59 2.01 -8.33
N LEU A 88 -1.73 3.02 -8.14
CA LEU A 88 -0.62 2.97 -7.19
C LEU A 88 -1.13 3.22 -5.78
N VAL A 89 -0.88 2.29 -4.86
CA VAL A 89 -1.24 2.39 -3.44
C VAL A 89 -0.01 2.21 -2.56
N PRO A 90 -0.01 2.76 -1.33
CA PRO A 90 1.08 2.52 -0.39
C PRO A 90 1.27 1.03 -0.09
N VAL A 91 2.51 0.64 0.22
CA VAL A 91 2.81 -0.70 0.74
C VAL A 91 2.08 -0.90 2.06
N GLY A 92 1.48 -2.09 2.27
CA GLY A 92 0.65 -2.39 3.44
C GLY A 92 -0.82 -1.98 3.29
N THR A 93 -1.26 -1.68 2.06
CA THR A 93 -2.67 -1.41 1.77
C THR A 93 -3.46 -2.72 1.65
N LEU A 94 -4.56 -2.80 2.40
CA LEU A 94 -5.59 -3.83 2.22
C LEU A 94 -6.70 -3.29 1.33
N ALA A 95 -7.12 -4.10 0.39
CA ALA A 95 -8.30 -3.86 -0.42
C ALA A 95 -9.41 -4.83 -0.04
N TYR A 96 -10.54 -4.28 0.35
CA TYR A 96 -11.76 -5.02 0.65
C TYR A 96 -12.83 -4.73 -0.38
N ASP A 97 -13.68 -5.69 -0.65
CA ASP A 97 -14.96 -5.42 -1.28
C ASP A 97 -15.84 -4.61 -0.31
N ALA A 98 -16.32 -3.45 -0.74
CA ALA A 98 -17.09 -2.57 0.14
C ALA A 98 -18.52 -3.09 0.40
N GLN A 99 -19.01 -4.06 -0.38
CA GLN A 99 -20.34 -4.66 -0.25
C GLN A 99 -20.31 -5.91 0.63
N THR A 100 -19.36 -6.82 0.37
CA THR A 100 -19.26 -8.11 1.09
C THR A 100 -18.35 -8.01 2.33
N GLY A 101 -17.43 -7.05 2.37
CA GLY A 101 -16.42 -6.93 3.41
C GLY A 101 -15.27 -7.92 3.29
N GLU A 102 -15.24 -8.75 2.24
CA GLU A 102 -14.19 -9.72 2.01
C GLU A 102 -12.88 -9.05 1.59
N THR A 103 -11.76 -9.60 2.04
CA THR A 103 -10.43 -9.13 1.63
C THR A 103 -10.13 -9.63 0.22
N ILE A 104 -9.96 -8.69 -0.73
CA ILE A 104 -9.61 -8.99 -2.11
C ILE A 104 -8.10 -9.09 -2.28
N ALA A 105 -7.35 -8.19 -1.64
CA ALA A 105 -5.90 -8.12 -1.77
C ALA A 105 -5.23 -7.58 -0.51
N ASP A 106 -4.04 -8.09 -0.22
CA ASP A 106 -3.07 -7.54 0.74
C ASP A 106 -1.78 -7.20 -0.01
N LEU A 107 -1.49 -5.90 -0.11
CA LEU A 107 -0.36 -5.37 -0.87
C LEU A 107 0.82 -5.09 0.08
N ALA A 108 1.38 -6.16 0.63
CA ALA A 108 2.43 -6.11 1.64
C ALA A 108 3.84 -5.89 1.05
N VAL A 109 4.08 -6.29 -0.21
CA VAL A 109 5.41 -6.28 -0.83
C VAL A 109 5.50 -5.12 -1.85
N PRO A 110 6.59 -4.32 -1.86
CA PRO A 110 6.82 -3.29 -2.87
C PRO A 110 6.77 -3.87 -4.29
N GLY A 111 6.05 -3.20 -5.20
CA GLY A 111 5.87 -3.63 -6.58
C GLY A 111 4.88 -4.80 -6.77
N GLN A 112 4.30 -5.31 -5.69
CA GLN A 112 3.24 -6.33 -5.78
C GLN A 112 2.05 -5.78 -6.55
N ARG A 113 1.63 -6.52 -7.58
CA ARG A 113 0.49 -6.16 -8.42
C ARG A 113 -0.62 -7.21 -8.30
N VAL A 114 -1.85 -6.76 -8.09
CA VAL A 114 -3.02 -7.61 -7.96
C VAL A 114 -4.12 -7.14 -8.92
N LEU A 115 -4.71 -8.07 -9.67
CA LEU A 115 -5.88 -7.81 -10.52
C LEU A 115 -7.11 -7.59 -9.63
N ILE A 116 -7.78 -6.46 -9.81
CA ILE A 116 -8.96 -6.08 -9.03
C ILE A 116 -10.24 -6.21 -9.82
N ALA A 117 -10.24 -5.76 -11.08
CA ALA A 117 -11.39 -5.85 -11.95
C ALA A 117 -10.94 -6.23 -13.36
N GLN A 118 -11.53 -7.28 -13.89
CA GLN A 118 -11.19 -7.82 -15.21
C GLN A 118 -11.94 -7.08 -16.31
N GLY A 119 -11.21 -6.73 -17.38
CA GLY A 119 -11.78 -6.14 -18.59
C GLY A 119 -12.73 -7.10 -19.32
N GLY A 120 -13.77 -6.54 -19.91
CA GLY A 120 -14.74 -7.30 -20.68
C GLY A 120 -14.11 -7.92 -21.92
N ARG A 121 -14.52 -9.14 -22.25
CA ARG A 121 -14.09 -9.81 -23.48
C ARG A 121 -14.69 -9.12 -24.71
N GLY A 122 -13.90 -9.01 -25.79
CA GLY A 122 -14.41 -8.58 -27.09
C GLY A 122 -15.37 -9.60 -27.72
N GLY A 123 -16.39 -9.09 -28.38
CA GLY A 123 -17.36 -9.92 -29.12
C GLY A 123 -16.75 -10.47 -30.38
N ARG A 124 -17.23 -11.62 -30.84
CA ARG A 124 -16.76 -12.27 -32.08
C ARG A 124 -17.38 -11.62 -33.30
N GLY A 125 -16.57 -11.45 -34.35
CA GLY A 125 -17.04 -11.03 -35.66
C GLY A 125 -17.70 -12.16 -36.46
N ASN A 126 -18.42 -11.79 -37.54
CA ASN A 126 -19.21 -12.76 -38.32
C ASN A 126 -18.37 -13.86 -38.98
N GLN A 127 -17.07 -13.67 -39.18
CA GLN A 127 -16.22 -14.73 -39.72
C GLN A 127 -16.18 -15.99 -38.83
N ASN A 128 -16.29 -15.82 -37.49
CA ASN A 128 -16.26 -16.94 -36.55
C ASN A 128 -17.54 -17.79 -36.56
N PHE A 129 -18.61 -17.30 -37.17
CA PHE A 129 -19.89 -18.00 -37.30
C PHE A 129 -20.05 -18.71 -38.65
N ALA A 130 -19.07 -18.58 -39.55
CA ALA A 130 -19.07 -19.27 -40.83
C ALA A 130 -18.96 -20.79 -40.65
N LYS A 131 -19.94 -21.53 -41.27
CA LYS A 131 -19.98 -22.99 -41.26
C LYS A 131 -20.26 -23.47 -42.70
N PRO A 132 -19.95 -24.74 -43.05
CA PRO A 132 -20.22 -25.25 -44.42
C PRO A 132 -21.62 -25.05 -44.90
N TRP A 133 -22.61 -25.10 -43.98
CA TRP A 133 -24.04 -24.90 -44.27
C TRP A 133 -24.53 -23.47 -44.06
N HIS A 134 -23.68 -22.59 -43.46
CA HIS A 134 -24.00 -21.17 -43.23
C HIS A 134 -22.78 -20.31 -43.64
N GLN A 135 -22.56 -20.15 -44.92
CA GLN A 135 -21.38 -19.52 -45.50
C GLN A 135 -21.38 -17.98 -45.43
N ALA A 136 -22.51 -17.35 -45.17
CA ALA A 136 -22.66 -15.90 -45.12
C ALA A 136 -23.40 -15.43 -43.86
N PRO A 137 -22.85 -15.71 -42.63
CA PRO A 137 -23.50 -15.30 -41.40
C PRO A 137 -23.53 -13.78 -41.26
N ARG A 138 -24.65 -13.27 -40.79
CA ARG A 138 -24.81 -11.85 -40.41
C ARG A 138 -24.85 -11.68 -38.88
N GLU A 139 -24.46 -12.70 -38.17
CA GLU A 139 -24.41 -12.74 -36.72
C GLU A 139 -23.07 -12.23 -36.26
N HIS A 140 -23.07 -11.52 -35.16
CA HIS A 140 -21.89 -11.10 -34.41
C HIS A 140 -22.22 -11.12 -32.92
N GLU A 141 -21.23 -11.09 -32.09
CA GLU A 141 -21.39 -10.94 -30.65
C GLU A 141 -21.09 -9.51 -30.22
N ASP A 142 -21.90 -9.00 -29.32
CA ASP A 142 -21.57 -7.77 -28.61
C ASP A 142 -20.40 -8.02 -27.63
N GLY A 143 -19.61 -6.97 -27.37
CA GLY A 143 -18.57 -7.03 -26.33
C GLY A 143 -19.18 -7.20 -24.94
N PHE A 144 -18.54 -8.00 -24.12
CA PHE A 144 -18.97 -8.24 -22.75
C PHE A 144 -18.65 -7.03 -21.87
N PRO A 145 -19.48 -6.73 -20.85
CA PRO A 145 -19.16 -5.69 -19.89
C PRO A 145 -17.91 -6.04 -19.08
N GLY A 146 -17.11 -5.04 -18.73
CA GLY A 146 -16.06 -5.18 -17.74
C GLY A 146 -16.62 -5.26 -16.32
N GLU A 147 -15.83 -5.81 -15.41
CA GLU A 147 -16.22 -5.88 -14.01
C GLU A 147 -16.27 -4.49 -13.35
N GLU A 148 -17.25 -4.31 -12.48
CA GLU A 148 -17.42 -3.12 -11.65
C GLU A 148 -17.38 -3.54 -10.18
N ARG A 149 -16.50 -2.88 -9.38
CA ARG A 149 -16.37 -3.19 -7.96
C ARG A 149 -16.28 -1.92 -7.12
N HIS A 150 -16.93 -1.96 -5.96
CA HIS A 150 -16.77 -0.97 -4.91
C HIS A 150 -15.70 -1.45 -3.94
N LEU A 151 -14.62 -0.70 -3.82
CA LEU A 151 -13.50 -1.06 -2.95
C LEU A 151 -13.44 -0.15 -1.74
N ARG A 152 -13.08 -0.74 -0.61
CA ARG A 152 -12.60 -0.05 0.56
C ARG A 152 -11.12 -0.36 0.70
N LEU A 153 -10.30 0.67 0.55
CA LEU A 153 -8.86 0.60 0.76
C LEU A 153 -8.56 1.01 2.21
N GLU A 154 -7.74 0.26 2.89
CA GLU A 154 -7.32 0.51 4.27
C GLU A 154 -5.80 0.32 4.39
N LEU A 155 -5.12 1.30 4.96
CA LEU A 155 -3.67 1.26 5.14
C LEU A 155 -3.32 0.70 6.52
N LYS A 156 -2.69 -0.49 6.54
CA LYS A 156 -2.26 -1.18 7.76
C LYS A 156 -0.98 -0.62 8.40
N LEU A 157 -0.18 0.13 7.66
CA LEU A 157 1.07 0.69 8.14
C LEU A 157 0.79 1.80 9.15
N LEU A 158 1.27 1.62 10.38
CA LEU A 158 1.10 2.58 11.45
C LEU A 158 1.98 3.80 11.27
N ALA A 159 3.28 3.62 11.08
CA ALA A 159 4.23 4.70 10.88
C ALA A 159 5.60 4.15 10.42
N ASP A 160 6.39 4.99 9.73
CA ASP A 160 7.80 4.69 9.44
C ASP A 160 8.65 4.85 10.70
N VAL A 161 8.30 5.83 11.55
CA VAL A 161 9.05 6.21 12.76
C VAL A 161 8.15 6.16 13.98
N GLY A 162 8.59 5.45 15.01
CA GLY A 162 7.96 5.44 16.33
C GLY A 162 8.70 6.35 17.31
N LEU A 163 7.99 7.32 17.91
CA LEU A 163 8.55 8.10 19.02
C LEU A 163 8.33 7.38 20.32
N VAL A 164 9.40 7.10 21.04
CA VAL A 164 9.36 6.51 22.37
C VAL A 164 10.00 7.46 23.40
N GLY A 165 9.57 7.38 24.63
CA GLY A 165 10.07 8.26 25.71
C GLY A 165 9.07 8.37 26.83
N PHE A 166 9.53 8.80 28.00
CA PHE A 166 8.68 9.05 29.18
C PHE A 166 7.55 10.05 28.89
N PRO A 167 6.49 10.06 29.71
CA PRO A 167 5.51 11.14 29.68
C PRO A 167 6.21 12.50 29.79
N ASN A 168 5.71 13.49 29.05
CA ASN A 168 6.27 14.84 28.98
C ASN A 168 7.68 14.98 28.40
N ALA A 169 8.27 13.93 27.81
CA ALA A 169 9.54 14.02 27.08
C ALA A 169 9.49 14.86 25.79
N GLY A 170 8.34 15.45 25.47
CA GLY A 170 8.18 16.33 24.30
C GLY A 170 7.75 15.64 23.01
N LYS A 171 7.31 14.37 23.06
CA LYS A 171 6.86 13.61 21.87
C LYS A 171 5.80 14.32 21.06
N SER A 172 4.66 14.64 21.67
CA SER A 172 3.52 15.30 21.01
C SER A 172 3.87 16.72 20.52
N THR A 173 4.74 17.43 21.27
CA THR A 173 5.26 18.74 20.84
C THR A 173 6.11 18.60 19.60
N LEU A 174 7.01 17.61 19.54
CA LEU A 174 7.86 17.37 18.39
C LEU A 174 7.00 17.06 17.15
N ILE A 175 6.02 16.15 17.24
CA ILE A 175 5.12 15.84 16.11
C ILE A 175 4.39 17.09 15.63
N SER A 176 3.92 17.94 16.52
CA SER A 176 3.20 19.16 16.16
C SER A 176 4.09 20.15 15.38
N VAL A 177 5.39 20.16 15.67
CA VAL A 177 6.36 21.04 15.01
C VAL A 177 6.83 20.49 13.66
N ILE A 178 7.07 19.17 13.57
CA ILE A 178 7.62 18.57 12.33
C ILE A 178 6.55 18.18 11.33
N SER A 179 5.29 18.04 11.73
CA SER A 179 4.21 17.62 10.86
C SER A 179 3.82 18.71 9.86
N ALA A 180 3.78 18.38 8.58
CA ALA A 180 3.33 19.27 7.51
C ALA A 180 1.82 19.63 7.59
N ALA A 181 1.05 18.88 8.36
CA ALA A 181 -0.36 19.11 8.65
C ALA A 181 -0.62 18.88 10.15
N ARG A 182 -1.73 19.41 10.67
CA ARG A 182 -2.12 19.13 12.07
C ARG A 182 -2.11 17.62 12.32
N PRO A 183 -1.43 17.15 13.38
CA PRO A 183 -1.43 15.75 13.75
C PRO A 183 -2.84 15.22 13.83
N LYS A 184 -3.08 14.03 13.31
CA LYS A 184 -4.39 13.40 13.32
C LYS A 184 -4.41 12.32 14.38
N ILE A 185 -5.39 12.38 15.24
CA ILE A 185 -5.73 11.27 16.14
C ILE A 185 -6.35 10.18 15.24
N ALA A 186 -5.71 9.02 15.16
CA ALA A 186 -6.21 7.91 14.36
C ALA A 186 -6.91 6.90 15.26
N ASN A 187 -8.22 6.71 15.02
CA ASN A 187 -9.02 5.67 15.67
C ASN A 187 -8.81 4.35 14.94
N TYR A 188 -7.91 3.52 15.46
CA TYR A 188 -7.76 2.16 14.96
C TYR A 188 -8.63 1.20 15.80
N PRO A 189 -9.41 0.30 15.17
CA PRO A 189 -10.31 -0.62 15.89
C PRO A 189 -9.59 -1.57 16.87
N PHE A 190 -8.26 -1.64 16.77
CA PHE A 190 -7.39 -2.48 17.59
C PHE A 190 -6.53 -1.72 18.60
N THR A 191 -6.69 -0.38 18.72
CA THR A 191 -5.97 0.46 19.68
C THR A 191 -6.90 0.93 20.78
N THR A 192 -6.49 0.77 22.04
CA THR A 192 -7.19 1.36 23.20
C THR A 192 -6.75 2.81 23.48
N LEU A 193 -5.60 3.21 22.93
CA LEU A 193 -5.08 4.58 22.95
C LEU A 193 -4.89 5.02 21.51
N GLU A 194 -5.42 6.18 21.18
CA GLU A 194 -5.35 6.75 19.83
C GLU A 194 -3.95 7.36 19.60
N PRO A 195 -3.14 6.80 18.70
CA PRO A 195 -1.85 7.38 18.40
C PRO A 195 -1.99 8.70 17.62
N ASN A 196 -1.17 9.68 17.97
CA ASN A 196 -1.04 10.89 17.17
C ASN A 196 -0.10 10.61 15.99
N LEU A 197 -0.62 10.72 14.76
CA LEU A 197 0.16 10.54 13.54
C LEU A 197 0.48 11.89 12.90
N GLY A 198 1.74 12.06 12.50
CA GLY A 198 2.22 13.22 11.74
C GLY A 198 2.88 12.79 10.44
N VAL A 199 2.51 13.45 9.32
CA VAL A 199 3.24 13.30 8.05
C VAL A 199 4.31 14.38 8.00
N VAL A 200 5.55 13.97 7.85
CA VAL A 200 6.73 14.85 7.83
C VAL A 200 7.30 14.90 6.40
N ASN A 201 7.63 16.12 5.95
CA ASN A 201 8.34 16.33 4.70
C ASN A 201 9.81 16.66 5.01
N ALA A 202 10.74 15.81 4.60
CA ALA A 202 12.15 15.95 4.91
C ALA A 202 12.82 17.12 4.17
N ASP A 203 12.32 17.46 2.98
CA ASP A 203 12.96 18.45 2.10
C ASP A 203 12.39 19.87 2.27
N GLY A 204 11.48 20.09 3.23
CA GLY A 204 10.99 21.40 3.64
C GLY A 204 10.15 22.13 2.59
N GLY A 205 9.67 21.44 1.56
CA GLY A 205 8.77 22.00 0.54
C GLY A 205 7.37 22.23 1.13
N THR A 206 7.00 23.51 1.33
CA THR A 206 5.59 23.89 1.47
C THR A 206 4.90 23.50 0.18
N GLY A 207 3.88 22.62 0.22
CA GLY A 207 3.15 22.11 -0.94
C GLY A 207 2.55 23.19 -1.82
N GLY A 208 3.38 23.77 -2.70
CA GLY A 208 2.99 24.55 -3.87
C GLY A 208 2.83 23.59 -5.04
N HIS A 209 1.79 23.75 -5.82
CA HIS A 209 1.48 23.00 -7.04
C HIS A 209 2.70 22.92 -8.00
N GLY A 210 3.39 21.76 -7.99
CA GLY A 210 4.52 21.54 -8.92
C GLY A 210 5.38 20.34 -8.50
N THR A 211 5.06 19.17 -8.98
CA THR A 211 5.92 18.08 -9.48
C THR A 211 7.28 17.83 -8.83
N GLU A 212 7.37 17.63 -7.53
CA GLU A 212 8.34 16.73 -6.89
C GLU A 212 7.84 16.56 -5.46
N LEU A 213 7.22 15.40 -5.18
CA LEU A 213 6.94 14.99 -3.80
C LEU A 213 8.31 14.73 -3.16
N GLY A 214 8.78 15.69 -2.34
CA GLY A 214 9.95 15.50 -1.51
C GLY A 214 9.78 14.25 -0.62
N ARG A 215 10.87 13.74 -0.08
CA ARG A 215 10.89 12.57 0.80
C ARG A 215 9.92 12.79 1.98
N THR A 216 8.87 11.97 2.06
CA THR A 216 7.87 12.03 3.13
C THR A 216 7.89 10.76 3.95
N PHE A 217 7.69 10.88 5.27
CA PHE A 217 7.56 9.75 6.17
C PHE A 217 6.50 10.02 7.24
N VAL A 218 5.96 8.94 7.81
CA VAL A 218 4.95 9.01 8.85
C VAL A 218 5.59 8.77 10.22
N VAL A 219 5.30 9.67 11.16
CA VAL A 219 5.75 9.59 12.56
C VAL A 219 4.54 9.32 13.44
N ALA A 220 4.66 8.34 14.34
CA ALA A 220 3.66 8.05 15.36
C ALA A 220 4.17 8.44 16.75
N ASP A 221 3.36 9.21 17.48
CA ASP A 221 3.50 9.33 18.94
C ASP A 221 2.95 8.04 19.56
N LEU A 222 3.82 7.36 20.23
CA LEU A 222 3.49 6.10 20.86
C LEU A 222 3.27 6.38 22.38
N PRO A 223 2.02 6.72 22.82
CA PRO A 223 1.73 6.97 24.22
C PRO A 223 1.75 5.65 25.01
N GLY A 224 2.26 5.63 26.23
CA GLY A 224 2.03 4.54 27.15
C GLY A 224 3.23 3.69 27.57
N LEU A 225 4.48 4.07 27.24
CA LEU A 225 5.65 3.53 27.94
C LEU A 225 5.74 4.22 29.32
N ILE A 226 5.23 3.55 30.33
CA ILE A 226 5.33 3.93 31.74
C ILE A 226 6.01 2.77 32.43
N GLU A 227 6.87 3.06 33.39
CA GLU A 227 7.53 2.10 34.24
C GLU A 227 6.56 1.01 34.73
N GLY A 228 6.85 -0.28 34.43
CA GLY A 228 5.97 -1.41 34.76
C GLY A 228 4.91 -1.78 33.70
N ALA A 229 4.98 -1.25 32.48
CA ALA A 229 4.04 -1.59 31.39
C ALA A 229 4.04 -3.09 31.05
N HIS A 230 5.15 -3.81 31.28
CA HIS A 230 5.28 -5.26 31.07
C HIS A 230 4.55 -6.09 32.15
N LEU A 231 4.25 -5.53 33.32
CA LEU A 231 3.63 -6.24 34.45
C LEU A 231 2.12 -6.45 34.35
N GLY A 232 1.52 -6.20 33.19
CA GLY A 232 0.17 -6.73 32.93
C GLY A 232 -1.00 -5.76 33.15
N ALA A 233 -0.79 -4.46 33.29
CA ALA A 233 -1.89 -3.48 33.31
C ALA A 233 -2.52 -3.23 31.91
N GLY A 234 -2.58 -4.25 31.05
CA GLY A 234 -3.42 -4.33 29.85
C GLY A 234 -3.14 -3.37 28.69
N LEU A 235 -2.50 -2.25 28.93
CA LEU A 235 -2.26 -1.17 27.96
C LEU A 235 -0.92 -1.30 27.21
N GLY A 236 0.12 -1.83 27.88
CA GLY A 236 1.48 -1.93 27.32
C GLY A 236 1.62 -2.90 26.15
N ILE A 237 1.05 -4.10 26.24
CA ILE A 237 1.26 -5.20 25.27
C ILE A 237 0.65 -4.87 23.89
N ARG A 238 -0.54 -4.30 23.85
CA ARG A 238 -1.19 -3.93 22.59
C ARG A 238 -0.47 -2.79 21.89
N PHE A 239 0.09 -1.90 22.67
CA PHE A 239 0.84 -0.75 22.24
C PHE A 239 2.19 -1.12 21.61
N LEU A 240 2.94 -2.00 22.25
CA LEU A 240 4.26 -2.43 21.79
C LEU A 240 4.21 -3.19 20.45
N ARG A 241 3.06 -3.82 20.10
CA ARG A 241 2.80 -4.34 18.75
C ARG A 241 2.82 -3.26 17.68
N HIS A 242 2.56 -2.00 18.04
CA HIS A 242 2.63 -0.89 17.09
C HIS A 242 4.07 -0.43 16.85
N VAL A 243 4.91 -0.51 17.90
CA VAL A 243 6.36 -0.26 17.77
C VAL A 243 6.99 -1.32 16.86
N GLU A 244 6.55 -2.58 16.93
CA GLU A 244 7.02 -3.65 16.03
C GLU A 244 6.78 -3.34 14.55
N ARG A 245 5.77 -2.54 14.24
CA ARG A 245 5.41 -2.16 12.87
C ARG A 245 6.08 -0.88 12.39
N THR A 246 6.93 -0.24 13.20
CA THR A 246 7.76 0.89 12.79
C THR A 246 9.10 0.41 12.26
N ARG A 247 9.72 1.18 11.37
CA ARG A 247 11.03 0.87 10.77
C ARG A 247 12.19 1.43 11.58
N LEU A 248 11.98 2.58 12.21
CA LEU A 248 12.96 3.32 12.98
C LEU A 248 12.35 3.75 14.32
N ILE A 249 13.09 3.68 15.37
CA ILE A 249 12.72 4.19 16.70
C ILE A 249 13.46 5.49 16.96
N VAL A 250 12.75 6.53 17.39
CA VAL A 250 13.33 7.78 17.89
C VAL A 250 13.04 7.87 19.38
N HIS A 251 14.08 7.74 20.19
CA HIS A 251 13.99 7.75 21.64
C HIS A 251 14.23 9.16 22.18
N LEU A 252 13.17 9.80 22.69
CA LEU A 252 13.23 11.14 23.26
C LEU A 252 13.53 11.08 24.75
N ILE A 253 14.53 11.82 25.16
CA ILE A 253 14.99 11.91 26.56
C ILE A 253 14.93 13.38 26.98
N ASP A 254 14.21 13.65 28.05
CA ASP A 254 14.14 14.99 28.66
C ASP A 254 15.40 15.29 29.42
N THR A 255 16.16 16.28 28.97
CA THR A 255 17.41 16.73 29.62
C THR A 255 17.23 18.03 30.40
N SER A 256 15.99 18.53 30.56
CA SER A 256 15.75 19.77 31.31
C SER A 256 16.07 19.63 32.78
N ASP A 257 16.41 20.75 33.41
CA ASP A 257 16.72 20.80 34.84
C ASP A 257 15.49 20.48 35.72
N SER A 258 14.31 20.58 35.19
CA SER A 258 13.05 20.18 35.85
C SER A 258 12.88 18.66 35.94
N ASN A 259 13.63 17.90 35.13
CA ASN A 259 13.63 16.45 35.18
C ASN A 259 14.58 15.95 36.28
N VAL A 260 14.04 15.29 37.30
CA VAL A 260 14.81 14.76 38.43
C VAL A 260 15.59 13.51 38.03
N ASP A 261 15.11 12.76 37.02
CA ASP A 261 15.71 11.51 36.63
C ASP A 261 16.98 11.72 35.79
N ASP A 262 17.96 10.83 36.00
CA ASP A 262 19.16 10.79 35.18
C ASP A 262 18.80 10.39 33.72
N PRO A 263 19.21 11.17 32.70
CA PRO A 263 18.96 10.85 31.30
C PRO A 263 19.42 9.45 30.87
N ILE A 264 20.54 8.96 31.40
CA ILE A 264 21.06 7.62 31.11
C ILE A 264 20.16 6.55 31.74
N HIS A 265 19.71 6.77 32.97
CA HIS A 265 18.76 5.88 33.63
C HIS A 265 17.43 5.82 32.85
N SER A 266 16.93 6.97 32.45
CA SER A 266 15.70 7.05 31.62
C SER A 266 15.84 6.24 30.32
N PHE A 267 16.98 6.31 29.63
CA PHE A 267 17.27 5.49 28.46
C PHE A 267 17.23 4.00 28.79
N GLN A 268 17.90 3.60 29.89
CA GLN A 268 18.00 2.18 30.27
C GLN A 268 16.66 1.57 30.64
N VAL A 269 15.81 2.30 31.37
CA VAL A 269 14.46 1.86 31.75
C VAL A 269 13.62 1.58 30.52
N ILE A 270 13.52 2.54 29.59
CA ILE A 270 12.71 2.36 28.37
C ILE A 270 13.27 1.25 27.48
N ASN A 271 14.59 1.17 27.36
CA ASN A 271 15.21 0.10 26.56
C ASN A 271 14.96 -1.28 27.17
N GLY A 272 14.99 -1.38 28.52
CA GLY A 272 14.61 -2.60 29.23
C GLY A 272 13.13 -2.99 29.03
N GLU A 273 12.21 -2.02 28.99
CA GLU A 273 10.80 -2.27 28.70
C GLU A 273 10.60 -2.78 27.26
N LEU A 274 11.33 -2.20 26.27
CA LEU A 274 11.30 -2.65 24.89
C LEU A 274 11.84 -4.08 24.75
N GLU A 275 12.96 -4.40 25.45
CA GLU A 275 13.57 -5.73 25.45
C GLU A 275 12.67 -6.78 26.12
N ALA A 276 12.06 -6.43 27.25
CA ALA A 276 11.14 -7.31 27.97
C ALA A 276 9.89 -7.66 27.15
N PHE A 277 9.48 -6.77 26.25
CA PHE A 277 8.35 -7.03 25.36
C PHE A 277 8.75 -7.89 24.16
N SER A 278 9.78 -7.47 23.42
CA SER A 278 10.27 -8.20 22.24
C SER A 278 11.76 -7.86 22.00
N PRO A 279 12.64 -8.87 22.01
CA PRO A 279 14.06 -8.66 21.71
C PRO A 279 14.28 -8.00 20.33
N SER A 280 13.40 -8.26 19.38
CA SER A 280 13.45 -7.67 18.02
C SER A 280 13.32 -6.14 18.00
N LEU A 281 12.75 -5.54 19.05
CA LEU A 281 12.61 -4.09 19.14
C LEU A 281 13.93 -3.39 19.46
N VAL A 282 14.78 -4.02 20.26
CA VAL A 282 16.09 -3.48 20.63
C VAL A 282 17.08 -3.58 19.47
N GLU A 283 16.88 -4.55 18.57
CA GLU A 283 17.69 -4.71 17.36
C GLU A 283 17.36 -3.67 16.27
N LYS A 284 16.23 -2.98 16.39
CA LYS A 284 15.84 -1.95 15.42
C LYS A 284 16.79 -0.76 15.46
N PRO A 285 17.02 -0.13 14.28
CA PRO A 285 17.73 1.15 14.23
C PRO A 285 17.07 2.17 15.16
N MET A 286 17.90 2.83 15.99
CA MET A 286 17.45 3.77 16.98
C MET A 286 18.26 5.07 16.92
N ILE A 287 17.56 6.20 16.97
CA ILE A 287 18.14 7.54 17.11
C ILE A 287 17.77 8.06 18.50
N VAL A 288 18.77 8.49 19.27
CA VAL A 288 18.56 9.08 20.60
C VAL A 288 18.50 10.59 20.49
N VAL A 289 17.47 11.18 21.09
CA VAL A 289 17.24 12.63 20.99
C VAL A 289 17.10 13.23 22.39
N ALA A 290 18.03 14.09 22.76
CA ALA A 290 17.89 14.96 23.93
C ALA A 290 16.93 16.09 23.62
N THR A 291 15.90 16.24 24.44
CA THR A 291 14.83 17.25 24.26
C THR A 291 14.91 18.35 25.30
N LYS A 292 14.19 19.45 25.06
CA LYS A 292 14.08 20.62 25.94
C LYS A 292 15.41 21.30 26.25
N LEU A 293 16.26 21.42 25.24
CA LEU A 293 17.54 22.15 25.35
C LEU A 293 17.39 23.58 25.87
N ASP A 294 16.27 24.22 25.57
CA ASP A 294 15.91 25.56 26.02
C ASP A 294 15.76 25.67 27.56
N ALA A 295 15.47 24.54 28.22
CA ALA A 295 15.32 24.43 29.68
C ALA A 295 16.44 23.65 30.34
N THR A 296 17.57 23.42 29.64
CA THR A 296 18.73 22.71 30.14
C THR A 296 19.86 23.72 30.44
N THR A 297 20.13 24.00 31.70
CA THR A 297 21.23 24.86 32.15
C THR A 297 22.51 24.04 32.39
N ASP A 298 22.35 22.81 32.91
CA ASP A 298 23.45 21.89 33.18
C ASP A 298 23.82 21.06 31.92
N ARG A 299 24.87 21.50 31.23
CA ARG A 299 25.41 20.80 30.07
C ARG A 299 26.08 19.46 30.40
N ALA A 300 26.47 19.22 31.65
CA ALA A 300 27.13 17.98 32.04
C ALA A 300 26.22 16.74 31.80
N ARG A 301 24.90 16.88 32.04
CA ARG A 301 23.91 15.83 31.75
C ARG A 301 23.82 15.51 30.26
N LEU A 302 23.85 16.54 29.43
CA LEU A 302 23.81 16.40 27.98
C LEU A 302 25.07 15.72 27.43
N GLU A 303 26.25 16.17 27.91
CA GLU A 303 27.54 15.61 27.53
C GLU A 303 27.69 14.15 27.97
N ALA A 304 27.23 13.81 29.17
CA ALA A 304 27.21 12.43 29.66
C ALA A 304 26.35 11.52 28.79
N LEU A 305 25.16 11.97 28.40
CA LEU A 305 24.28 11.23 27.50
C LEU A 305 24.90 11.08 26.08
N GLN A 306 25.53 12.14 25.58
CA GLN A 306 26.20 12.10 24.27
C GLN A 306 27.36 11.10 24.27
N ASP A 307 28.19 11.09 25.34
CA ASP A 307 29.30 10.14 25.47
C ASP A 307 28.83 8.70 25.65
N PHE A 308 27.71 8.52 26.36
CA PHE A 308 27.05 7.22 26.46
C PHE A 308 26.61 6.70 25.10
N CYS A 309 25.94 7.55 24.28
CA CYS A 309 25.51 7.20 22.93
C CYS A 309 26.71 6.88 22.02
N LYS A 310 27.78 7.67 22.07
CA LYS A 310 29.03 7.41 21.31
C LYS A 310 29.62 6.05 21.63
N LYS A 311 29.69 5.68 22.92
CA LYS A 311 30.20 4.38 23.34
C LYS A 311 29.41 3.20 22.85
N ARG A 312 28.08 3.40 22.59
CA ARG A 312 27.15 2.38 22.07
C ARG A 312 26.93 2.47 20.55
N ASN A 313 27.65 3.37 19.89
CA ASN A 313 27.50 3.62 18.44
C ASN A 313 26.06 3.96 18.04
N LEU A 314 25.34 4.71 18.91
CA LEU A 314 23.99 5.21 18.67
C LEU A 314 24.06 6.63 18.10
N GLU A 315 23.23 6.91 17.11
CA GLU A 315 23.09 8.25 16.56
C GLU A 315 22.41 9.15 17.58
N PHE A 316 23.00 10.35 17.82
CA PHE A 316 22.56 11.28 18.85
C PHE A 316 22.27 12.66 18.28
N HIS A 317 21.13 13.22 18.63
CA HIS A 317 20.73 14.60 18.35
C HIS A 317 20.27 15.30 19.61
N SER A 318 20.41 16.62 19.62
CA SER A 318 19.89 17.48 20.68
C SER A 318 18.99 18.55 20.07
N ILE A 319 17.78 18.72 20.62
CA ILE A 319 16.77 19.61 20.06
C ILE A 319 16.05 20.44 21.12
N SER A 320 15.60 21.64 20.70
CA SER A 320 14.48 22.33 21.33
C SER A 320 13.30 22.37 20.36
N ALA A 321 12.24 21.62 20.67
CA ALA A 321 11.04 21.61 19.83
C ALA A 321 10.32 22.98 19.86
N VAL A 322 10.45 23.74 20.97
CA VAL A 322 9.83 25.06 21.13
C VAL A 322 10.60 26.13 20.38
N ALA A 323 11.93 26.15 20.48
CA ALA A 323 12.79 27.09 19.77
C ALA A 323 13.00 26.71 18.28
N GLY A 324 12.77 25.46 17.93
CA GLY A 324 13.03 24.92 16.60
C GLY A 324 14.47 24.52 16.34
N ASP A 325 15.35 24.65 17.35
CA ASP A 325 16.76 24.35 17.23
C ASP A 325 16.99 22.83 17.08
N GLY A 326 17.86 22.44 16.14
CA GLY A 326 18.20 21.05 15.88
C GLY A 326 17.11 20.22 15.16
N VAL A 327 15.86 20.69 15.10
CA VAL A 327 14.71 19.94 14.53
C VAL A 327 14.91 19.61 13.06
N LYS A 328 15.38 20.55 12.24
CA LYS A 328 15.62 20.31 10.81
C LYS A 328 16.73 19.28 10.57
N ALA A 329 17.77 19.28 11.40
CA ALA A 329 18.86 18.32 11.32
C ALA A 329 18.35 16.91 11.68
N LEU A 330 17.54 16.80 12.73
CA LEU A 330 16.90 15.54 13.13
C LEU A 330 16.01 14.98 12.03
N VAL A 331 15.14 15.80 11.41
CA VAL A 331 14.24 15.36 10.32
C VAL A 331 15.03 14.82 9.14
N ARG A 332 16.14 15.46 8.75
CA ARG A 332 17.02 14.96 7.67
C ARG A 332 17.69 13.65 8.04
N SER A 333 18.24 13.56 9.25
CA SER A 333 18.87 12.33 9.75
C SER A 333 17.89 11.15 9.78
N ILE A 334 16.65 11.37 10.23
CA ILE A 334 15.57 10.37 10.17
C ILE A 334 15.31 9.91 8.73
N ALA A 335 15.20 10.84 7.78
CA ALA A 335 14.97 10.51 6.39
C ALA A 335 16.13 9.69 5.79
N ASP A 336 17.37 10.10 6.06
CA ASP A 336 18.58 9.40 5.60
C ASP A 336 18.74 8.01 6.24
N ALA A 337 18.30 7.85 7.49
CA ALA A 337 18.25 6.55 8.15
C ALA A 337 17.19 5.64 7.52
N LEU A 338 15.99 6.17 7.24
CA LEU A 338 14.90 5.43 6.60
C LEU A 338 15.26 4.96 5.18
N ASP A 339 16.03 5.74 4.44
CA ASP A 339 16.48 5.35 3.09
C ASP A 339 17.43 4.13 3.13
N LYS A 340 18.18 3.95 4.21
CA LYS A 340 19.09 2.82 4.42
C LYS A 340 18.39 1.55 4.93
N ILE A 341 17.21 1.69 5.54
CA ILE A 341 16.46 0.58 6.12
C ILE A 341 15.51 0.02 5.08
N PRO A 342 15.63 -1.27 4.68
CA PRO A 342 14.66 -1.89 3.78
C PRO A 342 13.26 -1.86 4.41
N ARG A 343 12.23 -1.65 3.61
CA ARG A 343 10.85 -1.80 4.07
C ARG A 343 10.59 -3.26 4.36
N PRO A 344 10.10 -3.63 5.57
CA PRO A 344 9.85 -5.02 5.89
C PRO A 344 8.81 -5.60 4.94
N ALA A 345 9.15 -6.74 4.31
CA ALA A 345 8.16 -7.58 3.68
C ALA A 345 7.34 -8.20 4.82
N HIS A 346 6.05 -7.88 4.92
CA HIS A 346 5.17 -8.55 5.87
C HIS A 346 5.07 -10.03 5.51
N GLU A 347 5.40 -10.91 6.44
CA GLU A 347 5.12 -12.34 6.33
C GLU A 347 3.61 -12.51 6.17
N THR A 348 3.21 -12.90 4.98
CA THR A 348 1.83 -13.23 4.66
C THR A 348 1.55 -14.63 5.19
N THR A 349 1.16 -14.73 6.46
CA THR A 349 0.47 -15.94 6.94
C THR A 349 -1.00 -15.87 6.53
N LEU A 350 -1.24 -16.05 5.25
CA LEU A 350 -2.51 -16.52 4.74
C LEU A 350 -2.19 -17.71 3.84
N ASP A 351 -2.33 -18.91 4.39
CA ASP A 351 -2.46 -20.14 3.62
C ASP A 351 -3.70 -20.02 2.74
N LEU A 352 -3.53 -19.46 1.56
CA LEU A 352 -4.48 -19.64 0.47
C LEU A 352 -4.15 -20.99 -0.15
N PRO A 353 -5.13 -21.92 -0.25
CA PRO A 353 -4.88 -23.17 -0.94
C PRO A 353 -4.48 -22.87 -2.38
N ALA A 354 -3.29 -23.31 -2.76
CA ALA A 354 -2.82 -23.27 -4.14
C ALA A 354 -3.80 -24.05 -5.01
N THR A 355 -4.60 -23.35 -5.80
CA THR A 355 -5.29 -23.95 -6.94
C THR A 355 -4.22 -24.29 -7.99
N SER A 356 -3.64 -25.46 -7.85
CA SER A 356 -2.86 -26.12 -8.88
C SER A 356 -3.79 -26.47 -10.05
N GLY A 357 -3.83 -25.57 -11.03
CA GLY A 357 -4.36 -25.90 -12.35
C GLY A 357 -3.32 -26.76 -13.08
N GLU A 358 -3.24 -28.03 -12.75
CA GLU A 358 -2.62 -29.01 -13.62
C GLU A 358 -3.46 -29.14 -14.88
N LEU A 359 -2.91 -28.68 -15.98
CA LEU A 359 -3.38 -29.06 -17.32
C LEU A 359 -3.11 -30.55 -17.50
N ASP A 360 -4.14 -31.34 -17.34
CA ASP A 360 -4.15 -32.76 -17.61
C ASP A 360 -3.96 -32.98 -19.14
N GLN A 361 -2.72 -33.30 -19.53
CA GLN A 361 -2.32 -33.70 -20.89
C GLN A 361 -2.40 -35.21 -21.04
N ASN A 362 -3.50 -35.86 -20.69
CA ASN A 362 -3.72 -37.27 -21.01
C ASN A 362 -5.20 -37.57 -21.21
N ALA A 363 -5.69 -37.33 -22.41
CA ALA A 363 -6.90 -37.96 -22.88
C ALA A 363 -6.51 -39.17 -23.74
N PRO A 364 -6.91 -40.40 -23.35
CA PRO A 364 -6.66 -41.58 -24.19
C PRO A 364 -7.67 -41.59 -25.37
N GLY A 365 -7.14 -41.95 -26.53
CA GLY A 365 -7.90 -42.13 -27.74
C GLY A 365 -8.97 -43.20 -27.60
N HIS A 366 -10.15 -42.88 -28.05
CA HIS A 366 -11.22 -43.82 -28.25
C HIS A 366 -11.36 -44.15 -29.72
N ASP A 367 -10.75 -45.25 -30.16
CA ASP A 367 -11.21 -46.08 -31.24
C ASP A 367 -12.34 -46.97 -30.71
N SER A 368 -13.40 -47.03 -31.45
CA SER A 368 -14.32 -48.13 -31.76
C SER A 368 -15.79 -47.76 -31.84
N LEU A 369 -16.20 -47.62 -33.07
CA LEU A 369 -17.63 -47.61 -33.47
C LEU A 369 -18.18 -49.05 -33.36
N PRO A 370 -19.38 -49.28 -32.79
CA PRO A 370 -20.09 -50.52 -32.96
C PRO A 370 -20.94 -50.52 -34.25
N ALA A 371 -20.90 -51.68 -34.94
CA ALA A 371 -21.62 -51.97 -36.17
C ALA A 371 -23.15 -51.99 -35.99
N PRO A 372 -23.95 -51.78 -37.08
CA PRO A 372 -25.42 -51.77 -37.00
C PRO A 372 -26.00 -53.14 -36.97
N ILE A 373 -26.93 -53.35 -36.05
CA ILE A 373 -27.76 -54.55 -35.94
C ILE A 373 -28.80 -54.58 -37.06
N LYS A 374 -28.76 -55.61 -37.90
CA LYS A 374 -29.84 -55.95 -38.85
C LYS A 374 -30.96 -56.65 -38.08
N ASN A 375 -32.16 -56.08 -38.17
CA ASN A 375 -33.38 -56.80 -37.82
C ASN A 375 -33.97 -57.46 -39.05
N SER A 376 -34.23 -58.74 -38.87
CA SER A 376 -35.16 -59.54 -39.69
C SER A 376 -36.59 -59.26 -39.31
#